data_948a219ae84657cb51c61c486141571b
#
_entry.id   948a219ae84657cb51c61c486141571b
#
_cell.length_a   1.000
_cell.length_b   1.000
_cell.length_c   1.000
_cell.angle_alpha   90.00
_cell.angle_beta   90.00
_cell.angle_gamma   90.00
#
_symmetry.space_group_name_H-M   'P 1'
#
loop_
_entity.id
_entity.type
_entity.pdbx_description
1 polymer ?
#
loop_
_entity_poly.entity_id
_entity_poly.type
_entity_poly.pdbx_seq_one_letter_code
_entity_poly.pdbx_strand_id
1 'polypeptide(L)'
;MLLFSTRLPLKESVIKENIIELIREWIMGSPHYGFENLEYTINDGDKVFASGNTTVSFKTFTDPKVDVLACRLEDREGNKCWQSDCIYIDKDGTKQFLVQLQRMVDSFTPRDLPSGNKPYIVRTCMENGYCRNDGPFAIQSEYYIVEEGYVDTAVAVMNGTADYSLPVVYLSVGENGRTVVPPNYLAKKLGGVAHVLVETDKNTSWALRERTHENNVHNGYAGIYFPGTTDYRRHAPADYNRDGKTMADAIIADIWSMLITRSDVSDYNWTQVNSHKAKQSLQGLHGEGTQAQEQLDLYMEAFDQENKELQQQVEELSSQNYILRARLDAMTASLADSAAGEAFYCRGEEKDFYDGETNDLLYSILSQVKNRYEETSRPYTLIEDLLQANPRVGEGEKIARSIRDLFGRGCRMSSSEQARLKDLGFTVIDEGPHFKLQFHDGRYTFSIPRTPSDHREGKNTASDICKAIAIERKL
;
A
#
# COMPACT_ATOMS: atom_id res chain seq x y z
N MET A 1 8.94 6.38 2.32
CA MET A 1 7.94 5.34 1.97
C MET A 1 8.40 4.65 0.70
N LEU A 2 8.66 3.34 0.75
CA LEU A 2 8.99 2.54 -0.43
C LEU A 2 7.73 2.32 -1.27
N LEU A 3 7.79 2.57 -2.57
CA LEU A 3 6.66 2.52 -3.51
C LEU A 3 6.80 1.40 -4.55
N PHE A 4 8.03 0.99 -4.82
CA PHE A 4 8.34 -0.05 -5.79
C PHE A 4 9.65 -0.72 -5.40
N SER A 5 9.74 -2.02 -5.59
CA SER A 5 10.97 -2.78 -5.47
C SER A 5 10.94 -3.98 -6.41
N THR A 6 12.03 -4.27 -7.08
CA THR A 6 12.24 -5.53 -7.83
C THR A 6 13.71 -5.92 -7.81
N ARG A 7 13.96 -7.22 -7.91
CA ARG A 7 15.31 -7.79 -7.98
C ARG A 7 15.40 -8.69 -9.20
N LEU A 8 16.13 -8.23 -10.20
CA LEU A 8 16.32 -8.93 -11.46
C LEU A 8 17.56 -9.82 -11.39
N PRO A 9 17.46 -11.12 -11.64
CA PRO A 9 18.63 -11.97 -11.84
C PRO A 9 19.35 -11.59 -13.14
N LEU A 10 20.66 -11.39 -13.07
CA LEU A 10 21.48 -11.01 -14.22
C LEU A 10 22.24 -12.21 -14.79
N LYS A 11 22.59 -12.12 -16.07
CA LYS A 11 23.50 -13.06 -16.74
C LYS A 11 24.93 -12.91 -16.19
N GLU A 12 25.71 -13.97 -16.20
CA GLU A 12 27.11 -13.96 -15.78
C GLU A 12 27.97 -12.98 -16.59
N SER A 13 27.61 -12.77 -17.87
CA SER A 13 28.32 -11.84 -18.76
C SER A 13 28.11 -10.36 -18.42
N VAL A 14 27.15 -10.01 -17.58
CA VAL A 14 26.86 -8.62 -17.19
C VAL A 14 27.88 -8.16 -16.14
N ILE A 15 28.51 -7.04 -16.39
CA ILE A 15 29.50 -6.41 -15.51
C ILE A 15 29.03 -5.02 -15.09
N LYS A 16 29.72 -4.42 -14.13
CA LYS A 16 29.36 -3.09 -13.58
C LYS A 16 29.27 -2.01 -14.66
N GLU A 17 30.15 -2.06 -15.66
CA GLU A 17 30.17 -1.10 -16.77
C GLU A 17 28.88 -1.14 -17.58
N ASN A 18 28.30 -2.32 -17.80
CA ASN A 18 27.00 -2.45 -18.45
C ASN A 18 25.89 -1.77 -17.65
N ILE A 19 25.94 -1.87 -16.33
CA ILE A 19 24.96 -1.26 -15.44
C ILE A 19 25.16 0.25 -15.34
N ILE A 20 26.39 0.74 -15.35
CA ILE A 20 26.70 2.18 -15.43
C ILE A 20 26.09 2.77 -16.71
N GLU A 21 26.30 2.11 -17.85
CA GLU A 21 25.74 2.57 -19.11
C GLU A 21 24.22 2.54 -19.11
N LEU A 22 23.60 1.48 -18.60
CA LEU A 22 22.16 1.36 -18.41
C LEU A 22 21.58 2.51 -17.57
N ILE A 23 22.23 2.84 -16.45
CA ILE A 23 21.83 3.94 -15.57
C ILE A 23 22.01 5.28 -16.29
N ARG A 24 23.10 5.47 -17.01
CA ARG A 24 23.38 6.67 -17.79
C ARG A 24 22.31 6.90 -18.87
N GLU A 25 22.01 5.88 -19.67
CA GLU A 25 20.97 5.94 -20.70
C GLU A 25 19.60 6.28 -20.08
N TRP A 26 19.26 5.66 -18.97
CA TRP A 26 18.00 5.92 -18.29
C TRP A 26 17.88 7.36 -17.77
N ILE A 27 18.92 7.88 -17.12
CA ILE A 27 18.90 9.24 -16.54
C ILE A 27 18.94 10.29 -17.65
N MET A 28 19.86 10.16 -18.60
CA MET A 28 20.03 11.12 -19.70
C MET A 28 18.88 11.08 -20.71
N GLY A 29 18.24 9.93 -20.89
CA GLY A 29 17.06 9.78 -21.72
C GLY A 29 15.77 10.34 -21.10
N SER A 30 15.80 10.72 -19.83
CA SER A 30 14.64 11.28 -19.13
C SER A 30 14.56 12.80 -19.29
N PRO A 31 13.42 13.34 -19.77
CA PRO A 31 13.27 14.79 -19.89
C PRO A 31 13.14 15.51 -18.52
N HIS A 32 13.04 14.75 -17.42
CA HIS A 32 12.79 15.29 -16.09
C HIS A 32 14.06 15.66 -15.32
N TYR A 33 15.22 15.04 -15.62
CA TYR A 33 16.40 15.15 -14.75
C TYR A 33 17.44 16.18 -15.21
N GLY A 34 17.39 16.66 -16.46
CA GLY A 34 18.19 17.79 -16.95
C GLY A 34 19.71 17.59 -16.94
N PHE A 35 20.21 16.33 -16.97
CA PHE A 35 21.62 16.04 -17.11
C PHE A 35 22.06 16.10 -18.56
N GLU A 36 23.00 16.97 -18.90
CA GLU A 36 23.62 17.05 -20.24
C GLU A 36 24.78 16.05 -20.37
N ASN A 37 25.46 15.76 -19.27
CA ASN A 37 26.56 14.80 -19.21
C ASN A 37 26.60 14.08 -17.86
N LEU A 38 26.75 12.76 -17.89
CA LEU A 38 26.89 11.90 -16.71
C LEU A 38 28.06 10.93 -16.95
N GLU A 39 29.30 11.45 -16.87
CA GLU A 39 30.50 10.64 -17.03
C GLU A 39 30.93 10.05 -15.68
N TYR A 40 30.69 8.76 -15.54
CA TYR A 40 31.12 7.98 -14.40
C TYR A 40 31.80 6.70 -14.87
N THR A 41 32.92 6.37 -14.22
CA THR A 41 33.64 5.10 -14.38
C THR A 41 33.88 4.46 -13.01
N ILE A 42 34.10 3.15 -12.99
CA ILE A 42 34.36 2.43 -11.71
C ILE A 42 35.57 3.02 -10.97
N ASN A 43 36.57 3.50 -11.70
CA ASN A 43 37.78 4.08 -11.13
C ASN A 43 37.55 5.42 -10.41
N ASP A 44 36.42 6.08 -10.65
CA ASP A 44 36.06 7.33 -9.96
C ASP A 44 35.70 7.12 -8.49
N GLY A 45 35.41 5.88 -8.08
CA GLY A 45 34.97 5.56 -6.73
C GLY A 45 33.61 6.18 -6.39
N ASP A 46 33.49 6.80 -5.21
CA ASP A 46 32.28 7.53 -4.83
C ASP A 46 32.23 8.88 -5.53
N LYS A 47 31.15 9.16 -6.25
CA LYS A 47 30.99 10.39 -7.02
C LYS A 47 29.55 10.87 -7.01
N VAL A 48 29.38 12.18 -6.90
CA VAL A 48 28.07 12.82 -6.91
C VAL A 48 28.00 13.82 -8.06
N PHE A 49 26.91 13.76 -8.80
CA PHE A 49 26.55 14.72 -9.86
C PHE A 49 25.29 15.45 -9.44
N ALA A 50 25.17 16.72 -9.79
CA ALA A 50 24.01 17.54 -9.51
C ALA A 50 23.58 18.34 -10.73
N SER A 51 22.27 18.41 -10.97
CA SER A 51 21.65 19.24 -12.02
C SER A 51 20.32 19.77 -11.48
N GLY A 52 20.24 21.07 -11.26
CA GLY A 52 19.05 21.69 -10.66
C GLY A 52 18.68 21.07 -9.31
N ASN A 53 17.48 20.50 -9.23
CA ASN A 53 16.96 19.85 -8.03
C ASN A 53 17.28 18.34 -7.97
N THR A 54 17.98 17.82 -8.94
CA THR A 54 18.28 16.39 -9.09
C THR A 54 19.74 16.11 -8.74
N THR A 55 19.99 15.08 -7.95
CA THR A 55 21.32 14.56 -7.65
C THR A 55 21.44 13.08 -8.00
N VAL A 56 22.60 12.69 -8.51
CA VAL A 56 22.95 11.30 -8.80
C VAL A 56 24.21 10.95 -8.04
N SER A 57 24.13 9.97 -7.18
CA SER A 57 25.25 9.50 -6.34
C SER A 57 25.63 8.08 -6.72
N PHE A 58 26.88 7.87 -7.08
CA PHE A 58 27.47 6.54 -7.28
C PHE A 58 28.33 6.13 -6.08
N LYS A 59 28.26 4.87 -5.72
CA LYS A 59 29.10 4.24 -4.70
C LYS A 59 29.50 2.84 -5.13
N THR A 60 30.74 2.47 -4.83
CA THR A 60 31.24 1.13 -5.07
C THR A 60 31.71 0.51 -3.76
N PHE A 61 31.47 -0.78 -3.60
CA PHE A 61 31.96 -1.57 -2.48
C PHE A 61 32.43 -2.92 -3.02
N THR A 62 33.62 -3.33 -2.65
CA THR A 62 34.19 -4.60 -3.07
C THR A 62 34.82 -5.29 -1.85
N ASP A 63 34.46 -6.54 -1.65
CA ASP A 63 34.94 -7.48 -0.63
C ASP A 63 35.27 -8.79 -1.37
N PRO A 64 36.12 -9.70 -0.83
CA PRO A 64 36.45 -10.96 -1.51
C PRO A 64 35.30 -11.83 -2.00
N LYS A 65 34.12 -11.69 -1.40
CA LYS A 65 32.90 -12.46 -1.77
C LYS A 65 31.82 -11.65 -2.44
N VAL A 66 31.96 -10.32 -2.47
CA VAL A 66 30.90 -9.43 -2.91
C VAL A 66 31.46 -8.23 -3.65
N ASP A 67 30.82 -7.94 -4.78
CA ASP A 67 31.14 -6.76 -5.57
C ASP A 67 29.85 -5.97 -5.87
N VAL A 68 29.75 -4.73 -5.39
CA VAL A 68 28.55 -3.90 -5.45
C VAL A 68 28.84 -2.58 -6.16
N LEU A 69 27.90 -2.18 -7.03
CA LEU A 69 27.76 -0.82 -7.53
C LEU A 69 26.39 -0.31 -7.18
N ALA A 70 26.32 0.77 -6.41
CA ALA A 70 25.08 1.42 -6.02
C ALA A 70 24.99 2.81 -6.66
N CYS A 71 23.83 3.10 -7.24
CA CYS A 71 23.47 4.43 -7.74
C CYS A 71 22.18 4.87 -7.09
N ARG A 72 22.15 6.09 -6.55
CA ARG A 72 20.95 6.77 -6.06
C ARG A 72 20.70 8.02 -6.87
N LEU A 73 19.51 8.09 -7.46
CA LEU A 73 18.95 9.30 -8.05
C LEU A 73 17.96 9.92 -7.07
N GLU A 74 18.17 11.18 -6.72
CA GLU A 74 17.24 11.96 -5.91
C GLU A 74 16.73 13.14 -6.72
N ASP A 75 15.42 13.31 -6.76
CA ASP A 75 14.76 14.45 -7.39
C ASP A 75 13.85 15.14 -6.39
N ARG A 76 14.08 16.44 -6.16
CA ARG A 76 13.40 17.22 -5.13
C ARG A 76 12.43 18.20 -5.76
N GLU A 77 11.15 18.02 -5.48
CA GLU A 77 10.08 18.89 -5.90
C GLU A 77 9.34 19.47 -4.68
N GLY A 78 9.70 20.68 -4.28
CA GLY A 78 9.14 21.33 -3.08
C GLY A 78 9.48 20.52 -1.80
N ASN A 79 8.45 20.05 -1.09
CA ASN A 79 8.58 19.22 0.12
C ASN A 79 8.64 17.73 -0.17
N LYS A 80 8.73 17.33 -1.43
CA LYS A 80 8.76 15.93 -1.89
C LYS A 80 10.14 15.60 -2.41
N CYS A 81 10.66 14.45 -2.03
CA CYS A 81 11.89 13.89 -2.58
C CYS A 81 11.62 12.50 -3.11
N TRP A 82 11.82 12.31 -4.42
CA TRP A 82 11.80 11.03 -5.07
C TRP A 82 13.20 10.44 -5.07
N GLN A 83 13.34 9.21 -4.60
CA GLN A 83 14.61 8.50 -4.58
C GLN A 83 14.47 7.20 -5.37
N SER A 84 15.36 7.01 -6.34
CA SER A 84 15.47 5.76 -7.09
C SER A 84 16.84 5.15 -6.82
N ASP A 85 16.86 3.96 -6.25
CA ASP A 85 18.06 3.20 -5.99
C ASP A 85 18.22 2.11 -7.03
N CYS A 86 19.39 2.05 -7.67
CA CYS A 86 19.78 1.07 -8.64
C CYS A 86 21.07 0.40 -8.16
N ILE A 87 21.00 -0.87 -7.76
CA ILE A 87 22.11 -1.55 -7.11
C ILE A 87 22.44 -2.86 -7.82
N TYR A 88 23.61 -2.92 -8.42
CA TYR A 88 24.23 -4.15 -8.90
C TYR A 88 24.90 -4.86 -7.75
N ILE A 89 24.69 -6.16 -7.66
CA ILE A 89 25.25 -7.03 -6.62
C ILE A 89 25.78 -8.27 -7.31
N ASP A 90 27.05 -8.55 -7.15
CA ASP A 90 27.69 -9.82 -7.50
C ASP A 90 28.16 -10.48 -6.19
N LYS A 91 27.44 -11.50 -5.75
CA LYS A 91 27.78 -12.24 -4.53
C LYS A 91 28.09 -13.69 -4.89
N ASP A 92 29.33 -14.08 -4.69
CA ASP A 92 29.83 -15.42 -5.02
C ASP A 92 29.50 -15.85 -6.47
N GLY A 93 29.57 -14.92 -7.42
CA GLY A 93 29.24 -15.14 -8.84
C GLY A 93 27.73 -15.07 -9.18
N THR A 94 26.86 -14.92 -8.18
CA THR A 94 25.42 -14.72 -8.41
C THR A 94 25.13 -13.23 -8.57
N LYS A 95 24.80 -12.83 -9.80
CA LYS A 95 24.57 -11.42 -10.15
C LYS A 95 23.10 -11.04 -10.13
N GLN A 96 22.82 -9.89 -9.52
CA GLN A 96 21.47 -9.35 -9.36
C GLN A 96 21.46 -7.83 -9.55
N PHE A 97 20.32 -7.31 -9.99
CA PHE A 97 20.06 -5.88 -10.11
C PHE A 97 18.81 -5.52 -9.31
N LEU A 98 19.01 -4.82 -8.18
CA LEU A 98 17.95 -4.29 -7.34
C LEU A 98 17.57 -2.90 -7.82
N VAL A 99 16.28 -2.68 -8.05
CA VAL A 99 15.70 -1.38 -8.38
C VAL A 99 14.62 -1.05 -7.37
N GLN A 100 14.76 0.07 -6.68
CA GLN A 100 13.81 0.55 -5.68
C GLN A 100 13.39 1.99 -5.99
N LEU A 101 12.12 2.31 -5.75
CA LEU A 101 11.60 3.68 -5.81
C LEU A 101 11.00 4.04 -4.46
N GLN A 102 11.46 5.13 -3.88
CA GLN A 102 10.98 5.66 -2.61
C GLN A 102 10.50 7.10 -2.80
N ARG A 103 9.57 7.49 -1.94
CA ARG A 103 9.17 8.89 -1.81
C ARG A 103 9.26 9.30 -0.35
N MET A 104 9.97 10.39 -0.10
CA MET A 104 10.00 11.07 1.18
C MET A 104 9.21 12.38 1.10
N VAL A 105 8.51 12.71 2.16
CA VAL A 105 7.76 13.97 2.29
C VAL A 105 7.95 14.50 3.70
N ASP A 106 8.12 15.81 3.82
CA ASP A 106 8.33 16.45 5.12
C ASP A 106 7.03 16.54 5.95
N SER A 107 5.86 16.43 5.30
CA SER A 107 4.56 16.43 5.97
C SER A 107 3.57 15.52 5.24
N PHE A 108 2.84 14.71 6.01
CA PHE A 108 1.80 13.83 5.46
C PHE A 108 0.46 14.55 5.35
N THR A 109 -0.11 14.58 4.14
CA THR A 109 -1.54 14.77 3.96
C THR A 109 -2.17 13.45 3.44
N PRO A 110 -3.32 13.01 3.94
CA PRO A 110 -3.96 11.74 3.52
C PRO A 110 -4.25 11.65 2.02
N ARG A 111 -4.29 12.77 1.31
CA ARG A 111 -4.53 12.87 -0.14
C ARG A 111 -3.30 12.57 -1.00
N ASP A 112 -2.13 12.49 -0.40
CA ASP A 112 -0.84 12.40 -1.11
C ASP A 112 -0.26 10.98 -1.16
N LEU A 113 -1.08 9.93 -1.13
CA LEU A 113 -0.61 8.55 -1.32
C LEU A 113 -0.36 8.31 -2.82
N PRO A 114 0.91 8.35 -3.30
CA PRO A 114 1.18 8.06 -4.69
C PRO A 114 1.09 6.56 -4.94
N SER A 115 0.52 6.18 -6.07
CA SER A 115 0.74 4.85 -6.62
C SER A 115 2.17 4.79 -7.17
N GLY A 116 2.95 3.80 -6.77
CA GLY A 116 4.27 3.57 -7.36
C GLY A 116 4.13 3.17 -8.83
N ASN A 117 4.96 3.74 -9.70
CA ASN A 117 5.08 3.28 -11.08
C ASN A 117 6.39 2.49 -11.23
N LYS A 118 6.37 1.47 -12.09
CA LYS A 118 7.59 0.72 -12.45
C LYS A 118 8.61 1.66 -13.10
N PRO A 119 9.82 1.83 -12.54
CA PRO A 119 10.87 2.62 -13.17
C PRO A 119 11.25 2.11 -14.57
N TYR A 120 11.47 3.02 -15.51
CA TYR A 120 11.76 2.65 -16.90
C TYR A 120 13.03 1.81 -17.04
N ILE A 121 14.01 1.99 -16.17
CA ILE A 121 15.26 1.22 -16.14
C ILE A 121 15.05 -0.30 -16.05
N VAL A 122 13.96 -0.76 -15.39
CA VAL A 122 13.60 -2.20 -15.34
C VAL A 122 13.32 -2.72 -16.74
N ARG A 123 12.61 -1.94 -17.56
CA ARG A 123 12.32 -2.28 -18.94
C ARG A 123 13.58 -2.28 -19.80
N THR A 124 14.40 -1.25 -19.69
CA THR A 124 15.66 -1.14 -20.46
C THR A 124 16.61 -2.28 -20.13
N CYS A 125 16.69 -2.70 -18.85
CA CYS A 125 17.48 -3.86 -18.42
C CYS A 125 17.05 -5.16 -19.13
N MET A 126 15.74 -5.36 -19.31
CA MET A 126 15.21 -6.52 -20.04
C MET A 126 15.47 -6.40 -21.55
N GLU A 127 15.25 -5.23 -22.16
CA GLU A 127 15.42 -4.99 -23.59
C GLU A 127 16.89 -5.13 -24.02
N ASN A 128 17.85 -4.74 -23.17
CA ASN A 128 19.29 -4.97 -23.39
C ASN A 128 19.70 -6.44 -23.18
N GLY A 129 18.76 -7.31 -22.80
CA GLY A 129 19.01 -8.73 -22.65
C GLY A 129 19.93 -9.08 -21.46
N TYR A 130 20.01 -8.22 -20.43
CA TYR A 130 20.89 -8.42 -19.28
C TYR A 130 20.32 -9.43 -18.28
N CYS A 131 19.00 -9.66 -18.30
CA CYS A 131 18.37 -10.58 -17.37
C CYS A 131 18.67 -12.04 -17.70
N ARG A 132 18.96 -12.84 -16.67
CA ARG A 132 18.98 -14.31 -16.72
C ARG A 132 17.54 -14.81 -16.55
N ASN A 133 17.29 -16.04 -16.96
CA ASN A 133 16.02 -16.70 -16.66
C ASN A 133 15.82 -16.83 -15.13
N ASP A 134 14.59 -16.66 -14.70
CA ASP A 134 14.12 -16.87 -13.34
C ASP A 134 13.50 -18.30 -13.26
N GLY A 135 14.37 -19.29 -13.05
CA GLY A 135 13.99 -20.68 -13.16
C GLY A 135 13.51 -21.03 -14.58
N PRO A 136 12.28 -21.54 -14.74
CA PRO A 136 11.72 -21.90 -16.05
C PRO A 136 11.27 -20.67 -16.86
N PHE A 137 11.30 -19.47 -16.30
CA PHE A 137 10.74 -18.28 -16.91
C PHE A 137 11.82 -17.30 -17.39
N ALA A 138 11.71 -16.80 -18.61
CA ALA A 138 12.46 -15.61 -19.02
C ALA A 138 11.89 -14.36 -18.35
N ILE A 139 12.73 -13.40 -18.03
CA ILE A 139 12.29 -12.08 -17.54
C ILE A 139 11.86 -11.24 -18.75
N GLN A 140 10.55 -11.11 -18.95
CA GLN A 140 9.98 -10.47 -20.14
C GLN A 140 8.66 -9.73 -19.82
N SER A 141 8.16 -8.96 -20.80
CA SER A 141 6.88 -8.26 -20.75
C SER A 141 5.75 -8.98 -21.51
N GLU A 142 5.94 -10.25 -21.77
CA GLU A 142 4.99 -11.14 -22.45
C GLU A 142 4.49 -12.20 -21.47
N TYR A 143 3.31 -12.76 -21.73
CA TYR A 143 2.75 -13.85 -20.93
C TYR A 143 3.10 -15.21 -21.56
N TYR A 144 3.02 -16.24 -20.73
CA TYR A 144 3.19 -17.63 -21.14
C TYR A 144 1.81 -18.29 -21.33
N ILE A 145 1.67 -19.04 -22.40
CA ILE A 145 0.48 -19.85 -22.66
C ILE A 145 0.69 -21.22 -22.01
N VAL A 146 -0.26 -21.63 -21.18
CA VAL A 146 -0.22 -22.94 -20.50
C VAL A 146 -0.76 -24.01 -21.44
N GLU A 147 0.12 -24.50 -22.32
CA GLU A 147 -0.07 -25.65 -23.21
C GLU A 147 0.77 -26.83 -22.71
N GLU A 148 0.79 -27.94 -23.45
CA GLU A 148 1.47 -29.17 -23.06
C GLU A 148 2.89 -28.98 -22.47
N GLY A 149 3.67 -28.01 -23.01
CA GLY A 149 5.02 -27.69 -22.51
C GLY A 149 5.07 -26.95 -21.17
N TYR A 150 4.00 -26.27 -20.78
CA TYR A 150 3.95 -25.44 -19.56
C TYR A 150 3.00 -25.98 -18.49
N VAL A 151 2.26 -27.05 -18.72
CA VAL A 151 1.37 -27.67 -17.71
C VAL A 151 2.18 -28.13 -16.50
N ASP A 152 3.30 -28.83 -16.71
CA ASP A 152 4.16 -29.31 -15.63
C ASP A 152 4.78 -28.16 -14.83
N THR A 153 5.15 -27.09 -15.50
CA THR A 153 5.66 -25.85 -14.89
C THR A 153 4.57 -25.21 -14.04
N ALA A 154 3.33 -25.08 -14.54
CA ALA A 154 2.21 -24.53 -13.79
C ALA A 154 1.90 -25.37 -12.54
N VAL A 155 1.91 -26.70 -12.66
CA VAL A 155 1.76 -27.62 -11.52
C VAL A 155 2.86 -27.40 -10.47
N ALA A 156 4.12 -27.29 -10.91
CA ALA A 156 5.24 -27.10 -10.00
C ALA A 156 5.16 -25.74 -9.27
N VAL A 157 4.69 -24.66 -9.98
CA VAL A 157 4.43 -23.36 -9.38
C VAL A 157 3.36 -23.46 -8.31
N MET A 158 2.20 -24.06 -8.62
CA MET A 158 1.05 -24.14 -7.71
C MET A 158 1.33 -25.04 -6.49
N ASN A 159 2.20 -26.03 -6.65
CA ASN A 159 2.65 -26.90 -5.57
C ASN A 159 3.88 -26.36 -4.80
N GLY A 160 4.37 -25.15 -5.14
CA GLY A 160 5.52 -24.52 -4.47
C GLY A 160 6.86 -25.24 -4.69
N THR A 161 6.97 -26.11 -5.70
CA THR A 161 8.16 -26.92 -5.98
C THR A 161 9.04 -26.37 -7.10
N ALA A 162 8.56 -25.37 -7.84
CA ALA A 162 9.35 -24.71 -8.89
C ALA A 162 10.36 -23.75 -8.26
N ASP A 163 11.58 -23.74 -8.83
CA ASP A 163 12.63 -22.80 -8.44
C ASP A 163 12.51 -21.53 -9.28
N TYR A 164 11.99 -20.47 -8.68
CA TYR A 164 11.84 -19.12 -9.26
C TYR A 164 11.82 -18.09 -8.12
N SER A 165 12.03 -16.82 -8.45
CA SER A 165 12.17 -15.74 -7.44
C SER A 165 11.08 -14.67 -7.50
N LEU A 166 10.55 -14.38 -8.69
CA LEU A 166 9.47 -13.40 -8.90
C LEU A 166 8.10 -14.10 -8.80
N PRO A 167 7.06 -13.43 -8.28
CA PRO A 167 5.71 -14.01 -8.23
C PRO A 167 5.21 -14.45 -9.60
N VAL A 168 4.29 -15.42 -9.62
CA VAL A 168 3.62 -15.90 -10.83
C VAL A 168 2.13 -15.61 -10.75
N VAL A 169 1.60 -14.89 -11.73
CA VAL A 169 0.15 -14.68 -11.89
C VAL A 169 -0.39 -15.69 -12.89
N TYR A 170 -1.33 -16.52 -12.45
CA TYR A 170 -2.06 -17.45 -13.31
C TYR A 170 -3.45 -16.88 -13.63
N LEU A 171 -3.79 -16.78 -14.91
CA LEU A 171 -5.09 -16.33 -15.40
C LEU A 171 -5.88 -17.50 -15.97
N SER A 172 -6.98 -17.90 -15.33
CA SER A 172 -7.87 -18.92 -15.86
C SER A 172 -8.90 -18.33 -16.83
N VAL A 173 -9.42 -19.18 -17.75
CA VAL A 173 -10.49 -18.78 -18.67
C VAL A 173 -11.85 -18.89 -17.99
N GLY A 174 -12.72 -17.97 -18.32
CA GLY A 174 -14.13 -17.95 -17.91
C GLY A 174 -15.02 -18.85 -18.77
N GLU A 175 -16.33 -18.74 -18.57
CA GLU A 175 -17.34 -19.53 -19.32
C GLU A 175 -17.32 -19.27 -20.82
N ASN A 176 -16.91 -18.09 -21.23
CA ASN A 176 -16.78 -17.67 -22.65
C ASN A 176 -15.46 -18.11 -23.31
N GLY A 177 -14.63 -18.91 -22.62
CA GLY A 177 -13.32 -19.33 -23.11
C GLY A 177 -12.25 -18.22 -23.17
N ARG A 178 -12.46 -17.12 -22.46
CA ARG A 178 -11.52 -15.99 -22.39
C ARG A 178 -11.20 -15.64 -20.95
N THR A 179 -10.00 -15.13 -20.73
CA THR A 179 -9.63 -14.55 -19.42
C THR A 179 -10.41 -13.24 -19.19
N VAL A 180 -10.76 -12.97 -17.95
CA VAL A 180 -11.40 -11.70 -17.56
C VAL A 180 -10.36 -10.57 -17.60
N VAL A 181 -9.18 -10.81 -17.04
CA VAL A 181 -8.06 -9.88 -17.07
C VAL A 181 -7.39 -9.89 -18.44
N PRO A 182 -7.11 -8.73 -19.08
CA PRO A 182 -6.37 -8.67 -20.34
C PRO A 182 -4.91 -9.09 -20.15
N PRO A 183 -4.46 -10.25 -20.69
CA PRO A 183 -3.12 -10.78 -20.39
C PRO A 183 -1.98 -9.86 -20.86
N ASN A 184 -2.10 -9.28 -22.06
CA ASN A 184 -1.10 -8.36 -22.61
C ASN A 184 -0.92 -7.10 -21.77
N TYR A 185 -2.01 -6.56 -21.22
CA TYR A 185 -1.94 -5.40 -20.32
C TYR A 185 -1.19 -5.75 -19.04
N LEU A 186 -1.58 -6.87 -18.42
CA LEU A 186 -0.98 -7.33 -17.18
C LEU A 186 0.51 -7.67 -17.35
N ALA A 187 0.87 -8.44 -18.38
CA ALA A 187 2.26 -8.82 -18.65
C ALA A 187 3.18 -7.61 -18.92
N LYS A 188 2.69 -6.60 -19.66
CA LYS A 188 3.44 -5.34 -19.87
C LYS A 188 3.67 -4.58 -18.58
N LYS A 189 2.66 -4.53 -17.70
CA LYS A 189 2.78 -3.85 -16.38
C LYS A 189 3.71 -4.60 -15.44
N LEU A 190 3.64 -5.93 -15.44
CA LEU A 190 4.39 -6.79 -14.52
C LEU A 190 5.75 -7.26 -15.03
N GLY A 191 6.13 -6.98 -16.29
CA GLY A 191 7.45 -7.38 -16.84
C GLY A 191 8.60 -6.96 -15.93
N GLY A 192 9.46 -7.91 -15.53
CA GLY A 192 10.53 -7.72 -14.55
C GLY A 192 10.07 -7.64 -13.09
N VAL A 193 8.81 -7.96 -12.81
CA VAL A 193 8.20 -7.87 -11.47
C VAL A 193 7.49 -9.16 -11.11
N ALA A 194 6.81 -9.78 -12.08
CA ALA A 194 6.15 -11.06 -11.96
C ALA A 194 6.01 -11.72 -13.33
N HIS A 195 5.83 -13.04 -13.34
CA HIS A 195 5.52 -13.80 -14.55
C HIS A 195 4.00 -13.93 -14.70
N VAL A 196 3.50 -13.99 -15.94
CA VAL A 196 2.09 -14.16 -16.23
C VAL A 196 1.86 -15.42 -17.05
N LEU A 197 1.09 -16.36 -16.51
CA LEU A 197 0.68 -17.59 -17.16
C LEU A 197 -0.80 -17.49 -17.53
N VAL A 198 -1.16 -17.92 -18.71
CA VAL A 198 -2.53 -17.82 -19.24
C VAL A 198 -3.01 -19.19 -19.69
N GLU A 199 -4.14 -19.59 -19.18
CA GLU A 199 -4.84 -20.81 -19.56
C GLU A 199 -5.42 -20.69 -20.98
N THR A 200 -5.36 -21.76 -21.76
CA THR A 200 -5.91 -21.81 -23.12
C THR A 200 -7.38 -22.18 -23.15
N ASP A 201 -7.77 -23.13 -22.32
CA ASP A 201 -9.15 -23.63 -22.25
C ASP A 201 -9.47 -24.23 -20.86
N LYS A 202 -10.74 -24.55 -20.65
CA LYS A 202 -11.21 -25.12 -19.39
C LYS A 202 -10.71 -26.53 -19.10
N ASN A 203 -10.27 -27.30 -20.11
CA ASN A 203 -9.73 -28.63 -19.90
C ASN A 203 -8.41 -28.54 -19.16
N THR A 204 -7.65 -27.48 -19.41
CA THR A 204 -6.41 -27.16 -18.67
C THR A 204 -6.68 -26.97 -17.17
N SER A 205 -7.75 -26.26 -16.78
CA SER A 205 -8.16 -26.13 -15.38
C SER A 205 -8.43 -27.49 -14.73
N TRP A 206 -9.12 -28.39 -15.43
CA TRP A 206 -9.43 -29.72 -14.91
C TRP A 206 -8.17 -30.59 -14.80
N ALA A 207 -7.29 -30.58 -15.79
CA ALA A 207 -6.03 -31.29 -15.77
C ALA A 207 -5.11 -30.82 -14.63
N LEU A 208 -5.12 -29.54 -14.31
CA LEU A 208 -4.37 -28.97 -13.19
C LEU A 208 -4.97 -29.37 -11.84
N ARG A 209 -6.28 -29.40 -11.71
CA ARG A 209 -6.99 -29.61 -10.44
C ARG A 209 -6.55 -30.88 -9.70
N GLU A 210 -6.47 -32.01 -10.39
CA GLU A 210 -6.03 -33.25 -9.78
C GLU A 210 -4.56 -33.21 -9.34
N ARG A 211 -3.71 -32.54 -10.12
CA ARG A 211 -2.26 -32.48 -9.92
C ARG A 211 -1.82 -31.44 -8.90
N THR A 212 -2.68 -30.47 -8.61
CA THR A 212 -2.41 -29.36 -7.68
C THR A 212 -3.20 -29.48 -6.37
N HIS A 213 -3.89 -30.59 -6.14
CA HIS A 213 -4.75 -30.75 -4.95
C HIS A 213 -5.75 -29.61 -4.77
N GLU A 214 -6.35 -29.16 -5.87
CA GLU A 214 -7.31 -28.05 -5.94
C GLU A 214 -6.73 -26.64 -5.67
N ASN A 215 -5.41 -26.48 -5.64
CA ASN A 215 -4.76 -25.17 -5.46
C ASN A 215 -4.73 -24.31 -6.73
N ASN A 216 -5.33 -24.77 -7.83
CA ASN A 216 -5.46 -23.96 -9.04
C ASN A 216 -6.71 -23.09 -9.00
N VAL A 217 -6.61 -21.91 -9.61
CA VAL A 217 -7.78 -21.07 -9.88
C VAL A 217 -8.45 -21.50 -11.19
N HIS A 218 -9.77 -21.25 -11.33
CA HIS A 218 -10.59 -21.63 -12.48
C HIS A 218 -11.70 -20.59 -12.74
N ASN A 219 -12.43 -20.73 -13.82
CA ASN A 219 -13.63 -19.95 -14.14
C ASN A 219 -13.42 -18.43 -14.19
N GLY A 220 -12.33 -17.98 -14.81
CA GLY A 220 -12.00 -16.55 -14.97
C GLY A 220 -11.33 -15.89 -13.76
N TYR A 221 -11.04 -16.68 -12.71
CA TYR A 221 -10.27 -16.22 -11.56
C TYR A 221 -8.81 -16.01 -11.92
N ALA A 222 -8.13 -15.13 -11.19
CA ALA A 222 -6.69 -15.01 -11.21
C ALA A 222 -6.09 -15.46 -9.87
N GLY A 223 -4.95 -16.15 -9.91
CA GLY A 223 -4.18 -16.54 -8.73
C GLY A 223 -2.78 -15.94 -8.77
N ILE A 224 -2.32 -15.37 -7.67
CA ILE A 224 -0.93 -14.94 -7.48
C ILE A 224 -0.24 -16.01 -6.64
N TYR A 225 0.73 -16.70 -7.22
CA TYR A 225 1.51 -17.77 -6.58
C TYR A 225 2.88 -17.25 -6.17
N PHE A 226 3.33 -17.67 -5.00
CA PHE A 226 4.55 -17.15 -4.39
C PHE A 226 5.68 -18.17 -4.44
N PRO A 227 6.93 -17.73 -4.61
CA PRO A 227 8.07 -18.64 -4.66
C PRO A 227 8.22 -19.45 -3.37
N GLY A 228 8.38 -20.78 -3.51
CA GLY A 228 8.70 -21.68 -2.40
C GLY A 228 7.57 -21.96 -1.40
N THR A 229 6.33 -21.65 -1.75
CA THR A 229 5.14 -21.94 -0.92
C THR A 229 3.97 -22.40 -1.78
N THR A 230 3.02 -23.10 -1.16
CA THR A 230 1.73 -23.45 -1.76
C THR A 230 0.68 -22.36 -1.54
N ASP A 231 0.99 -21.33 -0.74
CA ASP A 231 0.09 -20.22 -0.52
C ASP A 231 -0.07 -19.39 -1.79
N TYR A 232 -1.30 -18.98 -2.06
CA TYR A 232 -1.62 -18.12 -3.18
C TYR A 232 -2.73 -17.12 -2.83
N ARG A 233 -2.74 -16.00 -3.53
CA ARG A 233 -3.81 -15.01 -3.41
C ARG A 233 -4.75 -15.09 -4.61
N ARG A 234 -6.04 -15.23 -4.34
CA ARG A 234 -7.08 -15.38 -5.36
C ARG A 234 -7.81 -14.06 -5.60
N HIS A 235 -8.05 -13.73 -6.85
CA HIS A 235 -8.91 -12.63 -7.28
C HIS A 235 -10.12 -13.21 -8.03
N ALA A 236 -11.32 -12.92 -7.55
CA ALA A 236 -12.55 -13.36 -8.16
C ALA A 236 -13.12 -12.26 -9.07
N PRO A 237 -13.59 -12.58 -10.31
CA PRO A 237 -14.17 -11.57 -11.20
C PRO A 237 -15.35 -10.80 -10.59
N ALA A 238 -16.13 -11.45 -9.73
CA ALA A 238 -17.29 -10.85 -9.07
C ALA A 238 -16.92 -9.66 -8.18
N ASP A 239 -15.77 -9.72 -7.51
CA ASP A 239 -15.28 -8.67 -6.61
C ASP A 239 -14.97 -7.35 -7.34
N TYR A 240 -14.84 -7.41 -8.66
CA TYR A 240 -14.49 -6.30 -9.55
C TYR A 240 -15.60 -5.98 -10.57
N ASN A 241 -16.86 -6.36 -10.32
CA ASN A 241 -17.97 -6.22 -11.25
C ASN A 241 -17.66 -6.79 -12.65
N ARG A 242 -16.78 -7.79 -12.73
CA ARG A 242 -16.23 -8.40 -13.95
C ARG A 242 -15.49 -7.41 -14.87
N ASP A 243 -15.06 -6.27 -14.34
CA ASP A 243 -14.18 -5.36 -15.05
C ASP A 243 -12.71 -5.85 -14.96
N GLY A 244 -12.23 -6.39 -16.07
CA GLY A 244 -10.89 -6.98 -16.15
C GLY A 244 -9.76 -5.97 -15.93
N LYS A 245 -9.97 -4.68 -16.18
CA LYS A 245 -8.96 -3.65 -15.94
C LYS A 245 -8.84 -3.36 -14.44
N THR A 246 -9.95 -3.16 -13.74
CA THR A 246 -9.96 -2.97 -12.28
C THR A 246 -9.37 -4.17 -11.55
N MET A 247 -9.69 -5.39 -12.00
CA MET A 247 -9.09 -6.62 -11.47
C MET A 247 -7.58 -6.69 -11.74
N ALA A 248 -7.12 -6.28 -12.92
CA ALA A 248 -5.69 -6.22 -13.24
C ALA A 248 -4.94 -5.21 -12.36
N ASP A 249 -5.52 -4.03 -12.14
CA ASP A 249 -4.91 -2.99 -11.31
C ASP A 249 -4.81 -3.44 -9.83
N ALA A 250 -5.79 -4.19 -9.32
CA ALA A 250 -5.74 -4.81 -8.00
C ALA A 250 -4.63 -5.86 -7.89
N ILE A 251 -4.48 -6.74 -8.90
CA ILE A 251 -3.40 -7.74 -8.96
C ILE A 251 -2.03 -7.05 -8.95
N ILE A 252 -1.86 -5.97 -9.72
CA ILE A 252 -0.62 -5.19 -9.79
C ILE A 252 -0.32 -4.58 -8.41
N ALA A 253 -1.31 -3.99 -7.75
CA ALA A 253 -1.15 -3.39 -6.43
C ALA A 253 -0.71 -4.42 -5.37
N ASP A 254 -1.30 -5.62 -5.41
CA ASP A 254 -0.93 -6.71 -4.52
C ASP A 254 0.50 -7.18 -4.72
N ILE A 255 0.92 -7.39 -5.97
CA ILE A 255 2.29 -7.80 -6.30
C ILE A 255 3.30 -6.73 -5.83
N TRP A 256 3.02 -5.46 -6.06
CA TRP A 256 3.90 -4.38 -5.60
C TRP A 256 3.99 -4.32 -4.08
N SER A 257 2.86 -4.44 -3.38
CA SER A 257 2.84 -4.51 -1.92
C SER A 257 3.72 -5.63 -1.37
N MET A 258 3.67 -6.79 -2.01
CA MET A 258 4.50 -7.93 -1.62
C MET A 258 5.99 -7.73 -1.87
N LEU A 259 6.35 -7.24 -3.06
CA LEU A 259 7.75 -7.00 -3.41
C LEU A 259 8.37 -5.92 -2.51
N ILE A 260 7.59 -4.92 -2.11
CA ILE A 260 7.99 -3.93 -1.11
C ILE A 260 8.29 -4.60 0.23
N THR A 261 7.40 -5.46 0.71
CA THR A 261 7.57 -6.18 1.98
C THR A 261 8.77 -7.12 1.95
N ARG A 262 8.97 -7.83 0.82
CA ARG A 262 10.10 -8.76 0.66
C ARG A 262 11.46 -8.05 0.52
N SER A 263 11.49 -6.80 0.07
CA SER A 263 12.73 -6.07 -0.19
C SER A 263 13.44 -5.61 1.08
N ASP A 264 12.74 -5.58 2.21
CA ASP A 264 13.32 -5.16 3.49
C ASP A 264 14.40 -6.13 4.00
N VAL A 265 14.45 -7.35 3.46
CA VAL A 265 15.44 -8.40 3.78
C VAL A 265 16.70 -8.34 2.89
N SER A 266 16.90 -7.27 2.12
CA SER A 266 18.05 -7.17 1.20
C SER A 266 19.35 -6.84 1.91
N ASP A 267 20.36 -7.73 1.84
CA ASP A 267 21.70 -7.53 2.42
C ASP A 267 22.49 -6.35 1.81
N TYR A 268 22.02 -5.73 0.73
CA TYR A 268 22.73 -4.67 -0.01
C TYR A 268 21.80 -3.58 -0.56
N ASN A 269 20.92 -3.02 0.27
CA ASN A 269 20.25 -1.77 -0.08
C ASN A 269 21.21 -0.57 0.07
N TRP A 270 20.78 0.63 -0.32
CA TRP A 270 21.60 1.82 -0.25
C TRP A 270 22.17 2.11 1.16
N THR A 271 21.37 1.92 2.19
CA THR A 271 21.78 2.16 3.59
C THR A 271 22.82 1.16 4.02
N GLN A 272 22.66 -0.10 3.65
CA GLN A 272 23.63 -1.17 3.99
C GLN A 272 24.93 -1.01 3.21
N VAL A 273 24.90 -0.61 1.94
CA VAL A 273 26.11 -0.25 1.18
C VAL A 273 26.88 0.87 1.89
N ASN A 274 26.19 1.89 2.39
CA ASN A 274 26.83 2.96 3.18
C ASN A 274 27.44 2.42 4.49
N SER A 275 26.73 1.56 5.20
CA SER A 275 27.23 0.95 6.44
C SER A 275 28.45 0.07 6.18
N HIS A 276 28.43 -0.77 5.16
CA HIS A 276 29.57 -1.62 4.77
C HIS A 276 30.80 -0.77 4.40
N LYS A 277 30.61 0.30 3.63
CA LYS A 277 31.70 1.22 3.29
C LYS A 277 32.26 1.96 4.49
N ALA A 278 31.39 2.46 5.37
CA ALA A 278 31.85 3.11 6.60
C ALA A 278 32.67 2.14 7.44
N LYS A 279 32.26 0.90 7.59
CA LYS A 279 32.95 -0.17 8.28
C LYS A 279 34.31 -0.47 7.63
N GLN A 280 34.38 -0.58 6.31
CA GLN A 280 35.63 -0.80 5.57
C GLN A 280 36.60 0.40 5.73
N SER A 281 36.12 1.63 5.67
CA SER A 281 36.90 2.84 5.86
C SER A 281 37.49 2.92 7.28
N LEU A 282 36.70 2.53 8.28
CA LEU A 282 37.14 2.46 9.67
C LEU A 282 38.21 1.37 9.86
N GLN A 283 38.05 0.20 9.27
CA GLN A 283 39.06 -0.87 9.29
C GLN A 283 40.34 -0.47 8.60
N GLY A 284 40.32 0.34 7.55
CA GLY A 284 41.49 0.87 6.85
C GLY A 284 42.26 1.93 7.62
N LEU A 285 41.65 2.60 8.61
CA LEU A 285 42.30 3.57 9.51
C LEU A 285 43.11 2.90 10.65
N HIS A 286 43.11 1.57 10.70
CA HIS A 286 43.74 0.76 11.72
C HIS A 286 45.27 0.67 11.56
N GLY A 287 45.99 1.70 11.99
CA GLY A 287 47.46 1.68 11.96
C GLY A 287 48.16 2.20 13.21
N GLU A 288 47.54 3.05 14.02
CA GLU A 288 48.27 3.72 15.11
C GLU A 288 47.40 3.94 16.37
N GLY A 289 47.53 3.05 17.36
CA GLY A 289 47.12 3.30 18.73
C GLY A 289 46.06 2.36 19.32
N THR A 290 46.46 1.49 20.24
CA THR A 290 45.65 0.42 20.84
C THR A 290 44.40 0.89 21.59
N GLN A 291 44.39 2.06 22.24
CA GLN A 291 43.23 2.56 22.99
C GLN A 291 42.14 3.16 22.09
N ALA A 292 42.51 3.87 21.01
CA ALA A 292 41.54 4.39 20.04
C ALA A 292 40.88 3.26 19.27
N GLN A 293 41.60 2.16 19.09
CA GLN A 293 41.15 0.93 18.47
C GLN A 293 40.01 0.27 19.26
N GLU A 294 40.26 0.00 20.57
CA GLU A 294 39.25 -0.64 21.44
C GLU A 294 37.96 0.19 21.56
N GLN A 295 38.07 1.52 21.60
CA GLN A 295 36.88 2.39 21.59
C GLN A 295 36.13 2.34 20.29
N LEU A 296 36.83 2.29 19.16
CA LEU A 296 36.20 2.20 17.83
C LEU A 296 35.50 0.87 17.64
N ASP A 297 36.09 -0.24 18.05
CA ASP A 297 35.50 -1.57 17.99
C ASP A 297 34.24 -1.64 18.86
N LEU A 298 34.23 -1.05 20.05
CA LEU A 298 33.04 -0.91 20.90
C LEU A 298 31.93 -0.08 20.25
N TYR A 299 32.26 1.03 19.57
CA TYR A 299 31.26 1.82 18.83
C TYR A 299 30.70 1.05 17.63
N MET A 300 31.56 0.30 16.93
CA MET A 300 31.12 -0.52 15.79
C MET A 300 30.21 -1.67 16.24
N GLU A 301 30.55 -2.36 17.33
CA GLU A 301 29.68 -3.41 17.90
C GLU A 301 28.32 -2.83 18.36
N ALA A 302 28.34 -1.68 19.04
CA ALA A 302 27.09 -1.01 19.46
C ALA A 302 26.22 -0.60 18.27
N PHE A 303 26.85 -0.06 17.21
CA PHE A 303 26.13 0.34 15.99
C PHE A 303 25.59 -0.88 15.21
N ASP A 304 26.37 -1.97 15.11
CA ASP A 304 25.92 -3.22 14.50
C ASP A 304 24.77 -3.84 15.30
N GLN A 305 24.82 -3.77 16.64
CA GLN A 305 23.76 -4.25 17.51
C GLN A 305 22.47 -3.42 17.35
N GLU A 306 22.59 -2.09 17.35
CA GLU A 306 21.45 -1.18 17.14
C GLU A 306 20.81 -1.39 15.77
N ASN A 307 21.61 -1.52 14.71
CA ASN A 307 21.11 -1.82 13.37
C ASN A 307 20.37 -3.17 13.32
N LYS A 308 20.90 -4.19 14.00
CA LYS A 308 20.24 -5.50 14.08
C LYS A 308 18.92 -5.44 14.82
N GLU A 309 18.84 -4.68 15.90
CA GLU A 309 17.61 -4.47 16.66
C GLU A 309 16.57 -3.68 15.84
N LEU A 310 16.99 -2.64 15.11
CA LEU A 310 16.14 -1.88 14.21
C LEU A 310 15.62 -2.76 13.05
N GLN A 311 16.47 -3.61 12.47
CA GLN A 311 16.06 -4.56 11.46
C GLN A 311 15.00 -5.55 11.98
N GLN A 312 15.20 -6.09 13.18
CA GLN A 312 14.21 -6.97 13.82
C GLN A 312 12.89 -6.26 14.08
N GLN A 313 12.93 -5.00 14.53
CA GLN A 313 11.71 -4.20 14.71
C GLN A 313 10.98 -3.94 13.38
N VAL A 314 11.70 -3.66 12.31
CA VAL A 314 11.14 -3.49 10.95
C VAL A 314 10.50 -4.79 10.48
N GLU A 315 11.15 -5.93 10.64
CA GLU A 315 10.60 -7.25 10.30
C GLU A 315 9.32 -7.55 11.11
N GLU A 316 9.33 -7.28 12.41
CA GLU A 316 8.18 -7.49 13.28
C GLU A 316 7.01 -6.58 12.88
N LEU A 317 7.25 -5.27 12.67
CA LEU A 317 6.24 -4.33 12.21
C LEU A 317 5.70 -4.67 10.82
N SER A 318 6.55 -5.15 9.92
CA SER A 318 6.15 -5.59 8.59
C SER A 318 5.27 -6.83 8.65
N SER A 319 5.61 -7.79 9.51
CA SER A 319 4.79 -8.98 9.79
C SER A 319 3.44 -8.62 10.41
N GLN A 320 3.42 -7.71 11.39
CA GLN A 320 2.18 -7.22 12.00
C GLN A 320 1.30 -6.49 10.97
N ASN A 321 1.88 -5.67 10.10
CA ASN A 321 1.16 -5.01 9.00
C ASN A 321 0.56 -6.01 8.03
N TYR A 322 1.30 -7.06 7.68
CA TYR A 322 0.80 -8.14 6.83
C TYR A 322 -0.40 -8.85 7.48
N ILE A 323 -0.28 -9.23 8.76
CA ILE A 323 -1.37 -9.88 9.51
C ILE A 323 -2.60 -8.96 9.61
N LEU A 324 -2.39 -7.66 9.88
CA LEU A 324 -3.49 -6.70 9.97
C LEU A 324 -4.19 -6.51 8.62
N ARG A 325 -3.44 -6.44 7.51
CA ARG A 325 -4.00 -6.39 6.16
C ARG A 325 -4.77 -7.66 5.82
N ALA A 326 -4.21 -8.83 6.09
CA ALA A 326 -4.90 -10.10 5.88
C ALA A 326 -6.20 -10.21 6.72
N ARG A 327 -6.20 -9.69 7.95
CA ARG A 327 -7.41 -9.59 8.77
C ARG A 327 -8.43 -8.61 8.19
N LEU A 328 -7.99 -7.45 7.71
CA LEU A 328 -8.86 -6.47 7.06
C LEU A 328 -9.49 -7.07 5.80
N ASP A 329 -8.70 -7.75 4.98
CA ASP A 329 -9.16 -8.41 3.77
C ASP A 329 -10.14 -9.57 4.10
N ALA A 330 -9.86 -10.37 5.14
CA ALA A 330 -10.76 -11.40 5.61
C ALA A 330 -12.08 -10.81 6.18
N MET A 331 -12.01 -9.70 6.88
CA MET A 331 -13.21 -8.98 7.37
C MET A 331 -14.01 -8.39 6.21
N THR A 332 -13.34 -7.78 5.21
CA THR A 332 -14.03 -7.26 4.01
C THR A 332 -14.62 -8.40 3.17
N ALA A 333 -13.93 -9.53 3.02
CA ALA A 333 -14.47 -10.72 2.37
C ALA A 333 -15.65 -11.31 3.16
N SER A 334 -15.56 -11.40 4.48
CA SER A 334 -16.65 -11.86 5.36
C SER A 334 -17.84 -10.90 5.34
N LEU A 335 -17.61 -9.60 5.22
CA LEU A 335 -18.66 -8.59 5.00
C LEU A 335 -19.27 -8.73 3.60
N ALA A 336 -18.49 -9.08 2.58
CA ALA A 336 -18.96 -9.36 1.23
C ALA A 336 -19.76 -10.68 1.17
N ASP A 337 -19.35 -11.73 1.88
CA ASP A 337 -20.11 -12.98 2.01
C ASP A 337 -21.39 -12.82 2.84
N SER A 338 -21.38 -11.97 3.86
CA SER A 338 -22.60 -11.61 4.60
C SER A 338 -23.50 -10.64 3.82
N ALA A 339 -22.96 -9.88 2.88
CA ALA A 339 -23.72 -9.04 1.93
C ALA A 339 -24.31 -9.84 0.75
N ALA A 340 -23.99 -11.14 0.61
CA ALA A 340 -24.67 -12.05 -0.29
C ALA A 340 -26.07 -12.48 0.23
N GLY A 341 -26.43 -12.17 1.48
CA GLY A 341 -27.80 -11.99 1.92
C GLY A 341 -28.25 -10.60 1.50
N GLU A 342 -29.36 -10.50 0.77
CA GLU A 342 -29.99 -9.29 0.23
C GLU A 342 -29.64 -8.03 1.04
N ALA A 343 -28.87 -7.11 0.43
CA ALA A 343 -28.43 -5.89 1.11
C ALA A 343 -29.68 -5.12 1.58
N PHE A 344 -29.80 -4.88 2.86
CA PHE A 344 -30.90 -4.16 3.46
C PHE A 344 -31.09 -2.77 2.83
N TYR A 345 -29.98 -2.11 2.50
CA TYR A 345 -29.98 -0.87 1.71
C TYR A 345 -28.61 -0.68 1.03
N CYS A 346 -28.61 0.04 -0.09
CA CYS A 346 -27.36 0.51 -0.71
C CYS A 346 -27.01 1.87 -0.10
N ARG A 347 -25.79 1.99 0.42
CA ARG A 347 -25.30 3.27 0.96
C ARG A 347 -25.14 4.29 -0.18
N GLY A 348 -25.66 5.52 0.02
CA GLY A 348 -25.45 6.64 -0.89
C GLY A 348 -24.03 7.20 -0.79
N GLU A 349 -23.74 8.31 -1.50
CA GLU A 349 -22.44 8.99 -1.48
C GLU A 349 -22.18 9.76 -0.17
N GLU A 350 -23.22 10.03 0.62
CA GLU A 350 -23.15 10.76 1.88
C GLU A 350 -22.41 9.93 2.95
N LYS A 351 -21.42 10.55 3.60
CA LYS A 351 -20.60 9.90 4.62
C LYS A 351 -21.13 10.23 6.02
N ASP A 352 -21.04 9.26 6.92
CA ASP A 352 -21.33 9.48 8.33
C ASP A 352 -20.35 10.51 8.93
N PHE A 353 -20.86 11.47 9.67
CA PHE A 353 -20.06 12.42 10.44
C PHE A 353 -19.61 11.85 11.79
N TYR A 354 -20.32 10.87 12.31
CA TYR A 354 -19.99 10.12 13.51
C TYR A 354 -20.38 8.66 13.34
N ASP A 355 -19.79 7.80 14.17
CA ASP A 355 -19.98 6.36 14.05
C ASP A 355 -21.44 5.94 14.16
N GLY A 356 -21.91 5.16 13.19
CA GLY A 356 -23.25 4.62 13.13
C GLY A 356 -24.36 5.64 12.81
N GLU A 357 -24.06 6.84 12.29
CA GLU A 357 -25.06 7.88 12.01
C GLU A 357 -26.19 7.36 11.10
N THR A 358 -25.82 6.78 9.95
CA THR A 358 -26.79 6.22 9.00
C THR A 358 -27.58 5.06 9.63
N ASN A 359 -26.91 4.17 10.38
CA ASN A 359 -27.55 3.03 11.04
C ASN A 359 -28.58 3.50 12.08
N ASP A 360 -28.22 4.46 12.92
CA ASP A 360 -29.11 5.01 13.96
C ASP A 360 -30.33 5.74 13.36
N LEU A 361 -30.13 6.42 12.21
CA LEU A 361 -31.21 7.04 11.46
C LEU A 361 -32.21 5.98 10.95
N LEU A 362 -31.69 4.95 10.28
CA LEU A 362 -32.52 3.86 9.75
C LEU A 362 -33.24 3.10 10.88
N TYR A 363 -32.53 2.82 11.98
CA TYR A 363 -33.12 2.22 13.16
C TYR A 363 -34.29 3.07 13.70
N SER A 364 -34.11 4.39 13.76
CA SER A 364 -35.15 5.32 14.25
C SER A 364 -36.39 5.33 13.36
N ILE A 365 -36.18 5.35 12.02
CA ILE A 365 -37.25 5.29 11.03
C ILE A 365 -38.01 3.97 11.14
N LEU A 366 -37.30 2.85 11.16
CA LEU A 366 -37.90 1.51 11.25
C LEU A 366 -38.68 1.32 12.55
N SER A 367 -38.14 1.80 13.69
CA SER A 367 -38.81 1.72 14.98
C SER A 367 -40.16 2.47 14.98
N GLN A 368 -40.24 3.61 14.28
CA GLN A 368 -41.48 4.36 14.16
C GLN A 368 -42.48 3.69 13.22
N VAL A 369 -41.98 3.18 12.08
CA VAL A 369 -42.80 2.48 11.10
C VAL A 369 -43.35 1.18 11.67
N LYS A 370 -42.57 0.45 12.50
CA LYS A 370 -43.00 -0.77 13.20
C LYS A 370 -44.33 -0.56 13.95
N ASN A 371 -44.47 0.56 14.66
CA ASN A 371 -45.63 0.88 15.49
C ASN A 371 -46.92 1.14 14.65
N ARG A 372 -46.83 1.18 13.32
CA ARG A 372 -47.98 1.33 12.43
C ARG A 372 -48.58 -0.02 12.01
N TYR A 373 -47.91 -1.13 12.32
CA TYR A 373 -48.34 -2.47 11.98
C TYR A 373 -48.82 -3.23 13.22
N GLU A 374 -49.76 -4.15 13.02
CA GLU A 374 -50.19 -5.07 14.05
C GLU A 374 -49.08 -6.07 14.41
N GLU A 375 -48.90 -6.42 15.67
CA GLU A 375 -47.82 -7.30 16.15
C GLU A 375 -47.83 -8.69 15.52
N THR A 376 -49.03 -9.15 15.04
CA THR A 376 -49.23 -10.42 14.36
C THR A 376 -48.96 -10.36 12.86
N SER A 377 -48.64 -9.19 12.32
CA SER A 377 -48.46 -9.00 10.87
C SER A 377 -47.03 -9.31 10.43
N ARG A 378 -46.91 -9.80 9.18
CA ARG A 378 -45.60 -10.09 8.57
C ARG A 378 -44.70 -8.86 8.50
N PRO A 379 -45.14 -7.64 8.15
CA PRO A 379 -44.33 -6.44 8.19
C PRO A 379 -43.75 -6.14 9.58
N TYR A 380 -44.54 -6.32 10.66
CA TYR A 380 -44.05 -6.14 12.02
C TYR A 380 -42.91 -7.08 12.35
N THR A 381 -43.06 -8.38 12.06
CA THR A 381 -42.03 -9.40 12.31
C THR A 381 -40.74 -9.09 11.52
N LEU A 382 -40.86 -8.70 10.24
CA LEU A 382 -39.68 -8.35 9.42
C LEU A 382 -38.93 -7.13 9.95
N ILE A 383 -39.66 -6.08 10.36
CA ILE A 383 -39.04 -4.86 10.90
C ILE A 383 -38.39 -5.17 12.26
N GLU A 384 -39.03 -6.02 13.08
CA GLU A 384 -38.46 -6.42 14.35
C GLU A 384 -37.14 -7.17 14.21
N ASP A 385 -37.09 -8.12 13.28
CA ASP A 385 -35.87 -8.88 12.94
C ASP A 385 -34.77 -7.96 12.44
N LEU A 386 -35.09 -7.01 11.54
CA LEU A 386 -34.13 -6.01 11.06
C LEU A 386 -33.60 -5.12 12.18
N LEU A 387 -34.44 -4.69 13.12
CA LEU A 387 -34.01 -3.89 14.27
C LEU A 387 -33.11 -4.68 15.23
N GLN A 388 -33.37 -5.98 15.40
CA GLN A 388 -32.52 -6.87 16.22
C GLN A 388 -31.17 -7.11 15.56
N ALA A 389 -31.13 -7.30 14.24
CA ALA A 389 -29.91 -7.52 13.46
C ALA A 389 -29.03 -6.25 13.36
N ASN A 390 -29.63 -5.06 13.47
CA ASN A 390 -28.94 -3.76 13.34
C ASN A 390 -29.14 -2.89 14.60
N PRO A 391 -28.52 -3.22 15.74
CA PRO A 391 -28.68 -2.48 16.98
C PRO A 391 -28.12 -1.06 16.84
N ARG A 392 -28.68 -0.12 17.61
CA ARG A 392 -28.22 1.27 17.64
C ARG A 392 -26.81 1.39 18.21
N VAL A 393 -26.01 2.25 17.63
CA VAL A 393 -24.69 2.65 18.13
C VAL A 393 -24.83 3.72 19.21
N GLY A 394 -25.75 4.68 19.02
CA GLY A 394 -26.12 5.70 20.02
C GLY A 394 -25.12 6.85 20.15
N GLU A 395 -24.20 7.03 19.19
CA GLU A 395 -23.21 8.11 19.25
C GLU A 395 -23.86 9.48 19.06
N GLY A 396 -24.85 9.61 18.17
CA GLY A 396 -25.63 10.83 18.02
C GLY A 396 -26.31 11.31 19.31
N GLU A 397 -26.82 10.39 20.15
CA GLU A 397 -27.40 10.73 21.45
C GLU A 397 -26.35 11.23 22.46
N LYS A 398 -25.12 10.71 22.42
CA LYS A 398 -24.01 11.20 23.26
C LYS A 398 -23.59 12.60 22.82
N ILE A 399 -23.48 12.85 21.52
CA ILE A 399 -23.20 14.17 20.96
C ILE A 399 -24.28 15.17 21.38
N ALA A 400 -25.56 14.84 21.19
CA ALA A 400 -26.68 15.68 21.57
C ALA A 400 -26.70 16.00 23.09
N ARG A 401 -26.38 15.03 23.93
CA ARG A 401 -26.25 15.21 25.37
C ARG A 401 -25.11 16.18 25.70
N SER A 402 -23.94 15.98 25.08
CA SER A 402 -22.78 16.85 25.31
C SER A 402 -23.02 18.29 24.87
N ILE A 403 -23.75 18.50 23.76
CA ILE A 403 -24.15 19.83 23.28
C ILE A 403 -25.11 20.49 24.28
N ARG A 404 -26.12 19.77 24.79
CA ARG A 404 -27.05 20.31 25.79
C ARG A 404 -26.36 20.65 27.11
N ASP A 405 -25.39 19.84 27.54
CA ASP A 405 -24.59 20.10 28.73
C ASP A 405 -23.69 21.33 28.56
N LEU A 406 -23.11 21.53 27.38
CA LEU A 406 -22.28 22.69 27.05
C LEU A 406 -23.08 23.99 27.07
N PHE A 407 -24.24 24.01 26.43
CA PHE A 407 -25.07 25.21 26.30
C PHE A 407 -26.13 25.37 27.39
N GLY A 408 -26.40 24.33 28.18
CA GLY A 408 -27.39 24.35 29.24
C GLY A 408 -27.09 25.31 30.40
N ARG A 409 -25.83 25.71 30.59
CA ARG A 409 -25.34 26.66 31.59
C ARG A 409 -25.12 28.07 31.04
N GLY A 410 -25.56 28.34 29.83
CA GLY A 410 -25.37 29.61 29.10
C GLY A 410 -24.30 29.51 28.01
N CYS A 411 -24.44 30.34 26.97
CA CYS A 411 -23.52 30.36 25.81
C CYS A 411 -22.23 31.12 26.11
N ARG A 412 -21.41 30.67 27.05
CA ARG A 412 -20.04 31.21 27.19
C ARG A 412 -19.09 30.41 26.32
N MET A 413 -18.25 31.10 25.55
CA MET A 413 -17.24 30.47 24.66
C MET A 413 -15.84 30.61 25.27
N SER A 414 -15.62 30.01 26.43
CA SER A 414 -14.28 29.89 27.02
C SER A 414 -13.39 28.95 26.19
N SER A 415 -12.07 29.03 26.34
CA SER A 415 -11.13 28.14 25.65
C SER A 415 -11.41 26.67 25.92
N SER A 416 -11.90 26.30 27.11
CA SER A 416 -12.27 24.92 27.44
C SER A 416 -13.53 24.45 26.71
N GLU A 417 -14.51 25.34 26.51
CA GLU A 417 -15.74 25.04 25.79
C GLU A 417 -15.48 24.92 24.29
N GLN A 418 -14.58 25.78 23.74
CA GLN A 418 -14.12 25.67 22.36
C GLN A 418 -13.37 24.34 22.11
N ALA A 419 -12.52 23.89 23.05
CA ALA A 419 -11.83 22.60 22.94
C ALA A 419 -12.84 21.45 22.92
N ARG A 420 -13.83 21.44 23.83
CA ARG A 420 -14.89 20.43 23.86
C ARG A 420 -15.74 20.41 22.61
N LEU A 421 -16.04 21.57 22.02
CA LEU A 421 -16.74 21.66 20.73
C LEU A 421 -15.90 21.10 19.59
N LYS A 422 -14.59 21.31 19.61
CA LYS A 422 -13.67 20.74 18.64
C LYS A 422 -13.64 19.21 18.73
N ASP A 423 -13.65 18.65 19.94
CA ASP A 423 -13.71 17.21 20.16
C ASP A 423 -15.02 16.59 19.65
N LEU A 424 -16.11 17.39 19.60
CA LEU A 424 -17.39 17.00 19.02
C LEU A 424 -17.50 17.23 17.51
N GLY A 425 -16.41 17.63 16.83
CA GLY A 425 -16.37 17.84 15.38
C GLY A 425 -16.73 19.25 14.92
N PHE A 426 -16.75 20.24 15.82
CA PHE A 426 -17.00 21.65 15.45
C PHE A 426 -15.71 22.43 15.24
N THR A 427 -15.71 23.29 14.22
CA THR A 427 -14.75 24.37 14.08
C THR A 427 -15.38 25.66 14.58
N VAL A 428 -14.72 26.36 15.50
CA VAL A 428 -15.18 27.63 16.08
C VAL A 428 -14.44 28.77 15.40
N ILE A 429 -15.17 29.67 14.72
CA ILE A 429 -14.64 30.86 14.05
C ILE A 429 -15.13 32.09 14.80
N ASP A 430 -14.21 33.00 15.14
CA ASP A 430 -14.54 34.29 15.77
C ASP A 430 -14.85 35.33 14.68
N GLU A 431 -16.09 35.76 14.57
CA GLU A 431 -16.56 36.78 13.63
C GLU A 431 -16.94 38.10 14.36
N GLY A 432 -16.21 38.45 15.41
CA GLY A 432 -16.41 39.72 16.17
C GLY A 432 -17.58 39.64 17.14
N PRO A 433 -18.81 40.09 16.83
CA PRO A 433 -19.95 40.06 17.75
C PRO A 433 -20.50 38.64 17.95
N HIS A 434 -20.18 37.70 17.08
CA HIS A 434 -20.68 36.33 17.09
C HIS A 434 -19.54 35.33 16.93
N PHE A 435 -19.74 34.12 17.50
CA PHE A 435 -18.99 32.92 17.13
C PHE A 435 -19.77 32.14 16.09
N LYS A 436 -19.09 31.68 15.07
CA LYS A 436 -19.65 30.78 14.08
C LYS A 436 -19.14 29.37 14.32
N LEU A 437 -20.06 28.45 14.56
CA LEU A 437 -19.76 27.03 14.70
C LEU A 437 -20.02 26.32 13.37
N GLN A 438 -19.04 25.64 12.85
CA GLN A 438 -19.17 24.81 11.65
C GLN A 438 -18.96 23.34 12.02
N PHE A 439 -19.90 22.49 11.66
CA PHE A 439 -19.83 21.08 11.94
C PHE A 439 -19.20 20.33 10.74
N HIS A 440 -18.17 19.55 11.01
CA HIS A 440 -17.39 18.76 10.05
C HIS A 440 -17.04 19.48 8.74
N ASP A 441 -17.79 19.25 7.65
CA ASP A 441 -17.53 19.82 6.32
C ASP A 441 -18.02 21.27 6.14
N GLY A 442 -18.60 21.85 7.19
CA GLY A 442 -19.08 23.23 7.20
C GLY A 442 -20.44 23.47 6.57
N ARG A 443 -21.15 22.44 6.08
CA ARG A 443 -22.54 22.57 5.57
C ARG A 443 -23.52 22.97 6.67
N TYR A 444 -23.29 22.54 7.90
CA TYR A 444 -24.09 22.88 9.05
C TYR A 444 -23.39 23.94 9.88
N THR A 445 -23.94 25.15 9.84
CA THR A 445 -23.33 26.34 10.47
C THR A 445 -24.33 26.98 11.43
N PHE A 446 -23.84 27.33 12.65
CA PHE A 446 -24.63 27.97 13.69
C PHE A 446 -23.94 29.25 14.17
N SER A 447 -24.71 30.31 14.39
CA SER A 447 -24.19 31.56 14.92
C SER A 447 -24.57 31.72 16.39
N ILE A 448 -23.58 32.04 17.24
CA ILE A 448 -23.76 32.20 18.68
C ILE A 448 -23.29 33.61 19.06
N PRO A 449 -24.12 34.40 19.70
CA PRO A 449 -23.70 35.74 20.15
C PRO A 449 -22.65 35.63 21.27
N ARG A 450 -21.67 36.53 21.24
CA ARG A 450 -20.59 36.60 22.24
C ARG A 450 -21.09 36.92 23.65
N THR A 451 -22.16 37.74 23.75
CA THR A 451 -22.84 38.11 24.98
C THR A 451 -24.29 37.67 24.90
N PRO A 452 -24.65 36.49 25.45
CA PRO A 452 -26.03 36.03 25.43
C PRO A 452 -26.91 36.96 26.29
N SER A 453 -28.06 37.34 25.72
CA SER A 453 -29.02 38.23 26.36
C SER A 453 -29.91 37.54 27.40
N ASP A 454 -30.07 36.21 27.36
CA ASP A 454 -30.91 35.44 28.23
C ASP A 454 -30.39 33.97 28.39
N HIS A 455 -30.66 33.33 29.55
CA HIS A 455 -30.41 31.91 29.80
C HIS A 455 -31.17 30.94 28.85
N ARG A 456 -32.23 31.43 28.22
CA ARG A 456 -32.99 30.65 27.22
C ARG A 456 -32.26 30.49 25.88
N GLU A 457 -31.42 31.43 25.56
CA GLU A 457 -30.68 31.45 24.28
C GLU A 457 -29.77 30.23 24.11
N GLY A 458 -29.05 29.82 25.17
CA GLY A 458 -28.23 28.62 25.19
C GLY A 458 -29.02 27.34 24.92
N LYS A 459 -30.20 27.20 25.55
CA LYS A 459 -31.07 26.05 25.34
C LYS A 459 -31.65 26.00 23.94
N ASN A 460 -32.00 27.14 23.38
CA ASN A 460 -32.49 27.24 21.98
C ASN A 460 -31.39 26.85 21.00
N THR A 461 -30.19 27.41 21.18
CA THR A 461 -29.02 27.07 20.37
C THR A 461 -28.70 25.56 20.42
N ALA A 462 -28.67 24.96 21.61
CA ALA A 462 -28.47 23.52 21.76
C ALA A 462 -29.54 22.73 21.02
N SER A 463 -30.81 23.14 21.13
CA SER A 463 -31.93 22.49 20.44
C SER A 463 -31.79 22.58 18.92
N ASP A 464 -31.41 23.75 18.40
CA ASP A 464 -31.27 23.96 16.95
C ASP A 464 -30.07 23.18 16.38
N ILE A 465 -28.95 23.12 17.12
CA ILE A 465 -27.80 22.28 16.75
C ILE A 465 -28.22 20.82 16.75
N CYS A 466 -28.83 20.32 17.85
CA CYS A 466 -29.21 18.91 17.96
C CYS A 466 -30.23 18.49 16.90
N LYS A 467 -31.15 19.35 16.51
CA LYS A 467 -32.09 19.08 15.41
C LYS A 467 -31.41 18.96 14.05
N ALA A 468 -30.34 19.72 13.85
CA ALA A 468 -29.67 19.76 12.56
C ALA A 468 -28.64 18.63 12.36
N ILE A 469 -27.99 18.18 13.44
CA ILE A 469 -26.85 17.26 13.36
C ILE A 469 -26.96 15.96 14.16
N ALA A 470 -27.95 15.86 15.03
CA ALA A 470 -28.11 14.67 15.89
C ALA A 470 -29.50 14.04 15.70
N ILE A 471 -29.54 12.71 15.73
CA ILE A 471 -30.79 11.96 15.62
C ILE A 471 -31.50 12.00 16.98
N GLU A 472 -32.39 12.95 17.16
CA GLU A 472 -33.22 13.05 18.36
C GLU A 472 -34.54 12.27 18.21
N ARG A 473 -35.00 11.69 19.33
CA ARG A 473 -36.22 10.90 19.45
C ARG A 473 -37.53 11.70 19.28
N LYS A 474 -37.52 12.83 18.60
CA LYS A 474 -38.77 13.57 18.35
C LYS A 474 -39.01 13.67 16.85
N LEU A 475 -39.56 12.63 16.32
CA LEU A 475 -40.50 12.72 15.18
C LEU A 475 -41.87 12.31 15.66
#